data_d8512ca569315e76880314bd11da91c2
#
_entry.id   d8512ca569315e76880314bd11da91c2
#
_cell.length_a   1.000
_cell.length_b   1.000
_cell.length_c   1.000
_cell.angle_alpha   90.00
_cell.angle_beta   90.00
_cell.angle_gamma   90.00
#
_symmetry.space_group_name_H-M   'P 1'
#
loop_
_entity.id
_entity.type
_entity.pdbx_description
1 polymer ?
#
loop_
_entity_poly.entity_id
_entity_poly.type
_entity_poly.pdbx_seq_one_letter_code
_entity_poly.pdbx_strand_id
1 'polypeptide(L)'
;MNYEKGSEWRRWELHIHTPGTQKNDNFAGVSCDDKWNKYYEDIHAYIGNGEDPLKNIAVIAITDYLSIDNYKKVVADRNLPSSVKLVLPNVEMRIQPIANDSPINIHFLFNPDIIESVEDRFFSRIKFIYDSTNFSASRSELIRLGKTIKPELDDDSAYIKGIEQFVPSFDKIQEIFANDKKLRENTIILVSNSTNDGVSGAINHSDYLDDFQGDSQLKAFRQAIYKFVDGIFSATPSDIAYFLGEKTNCPADLVIKECGSLKPCVHGCDAHQNEKIFEPDQQRYCWIKADPTFNGLKQILYEPKERVKISQIVPDYKAEYYVIENVQFVDKDFQVNPIVFNENLTCIIGGKSTGKSILLHNLANAIDPSQVEEKEDKSSSTTRNIENVTVTWKDGKKDETRKIVYVPQTYLNRLSDAKESTTEIDRIIEEIVWLDSDVKEKHNLMLQSCLLYTSPSPRDAH
;
A
#
# COMPACT_ATOMS: atom_id res chain seq x y z
N MET A 1 -11.08 12.42 9.80
CA MET A 1 -11.08 13.01 8.44
C MET A 1 -11.99 12.16 7.59
N ASN A 2 -12.78 12.77 6.73
CA ASN A 2 -13.61 12.04 5.78
C ASN A 2 -12.85 11.98 4.44
N TYR A 3 -12.59 10.78 3.93
CA TYR A 3 -11.91 10.57 2.64
C TYR A 3 -12.99 10.33 1.59
N GLU A 4 -13.55 11.41 1.08
CA GLU A 4 -14.75 11.40 0.22
C GLU A 4 -14.57 10.61 -1.07
N LYS A 5 -13.33 10.52 -1.59
CA LYS A 5 -13.01 9.76 -2.80
C LYS A 5 -12.72 8.27 -2.54
N GLY A 6 -12.65 7.85 -1.28
CA GLY A 6 -12.29 6.49 -0.91
C GLY A 6 -10.83 6.13 -1.20
N SER A 7 -10.56 4.87 -1.52
CA SER A 7 -9.20 4.36 -1.73
C SER A 7 -8.57 4.88 -3.02
N GLU A 8 -7.53 5.69 -2.88
CA GLU A 8 -6.69 6.20 -3.98
C GLU A 8 -5.26 5.71 -3.78
N TRP A 9 -4.48 5.62 -4.86
CA TRP A 9 -3.06 5.39 -4.77
C TRP A 9 -2.39 6.58 -4.10
N ARG A 10 -1.68 6.31 -3.00
CA ARG A 10 -0.90 7.29 -2.26
C ARG A 10 0.46 6.73 -1.96
N ARG A 11 1.48 7.59 -1.93
CA ARG A 11 2.81 7.20 -1.52
C ARG A 11 2.89 7.10 0.00
N TRP A 12 3.36 5.96 0.49
CA TRP A 12 3.56 5.66 1.89
C TRP A 12 5.03 5.42 2.16
N GLU A 13 5.57 6.07 3.16
CA GLU A 13 6.91 5.84 3.65
C GLU A 13 6.85 5.02 4.93
N LEU A 14 7.13 3.71 4.83
CA LEU A 14 6.91 2.78 5.94
C LEU A 14 8.18 2.45 6.74
N HIS A 15 9.34 3.00 6.36
CA HIS A 15 10.61 2.77 7.05
C HIS A 15 11.53 3.98 6.90
N ILE A 16 11.47 4.89 7.86
CA ILE A 16 12.35 6.05 7.92
C ILE A 16 12.81 6.29 9.35
N HIS A 17 14.11 6.45 9.54
CA HIS A 17 14.68 6.86 10.82
C HIS A 17 14.70 8.38 10.94
N THR A 18 14.98 8.87 12.16
CA THR A 18 14.98 10.29 12.51
C THR A 18 16.28 10.64 13.23
N PRO A 19 16.63 11.91 13.34
CA PRO A 19 17.64 12.34 14.31
C PRO A 19 17.27 11.82 15.70
N GLY A 20 18.23 11.23 16.40
CA GLY A 20 18.00 10.54 17.68
C GLY A 20 17.80 9.01 17.54
N THR A 21 17.86 8.45 16.32
CA THR A 21 17.98 7.02 16.15
C THR A 21 19.22 6.46 16.88
N GLN A 22 19.07 5.32 17.53
CA GLN A 22 20.12 4.77 18.39
C GLN A 22 21.27 4.07 17.62
N LYS A 23 21.11 3.91 16.30
CA LYS A 23 22.13 3.33 15.42
C LYS A 23 22.25 4.18 14.16
N ASN A 24 23.50 4.40 13.73
CA ASN A 24 23.82 5.04 12.45
C ASN A 24 23.20 6.44 12.27
N ASP A 25 23.09 7.22 13.35
CA ASP A 25 22.60 8.63 13.25
C ASP A 25 23.62 9.48 12.49
N ASN A 26 23.51 9.52 11.16
CA ASN A 26 24.33 10.32 10.27
C ASN A 26 23.59 11.61 9.81
N PHE A 27 22.49 11.97 10.47
CA PHE A 27 21.79 13.22 10.16
C PHE A 27 22.68 14.43 10.44
N ALA A 28 22.65 15.41 9.53
CA ALA A 28 23.47 16.59 9.59
C ALA A 28 23.01 17.56 10.68
N GLY A 29 23.94 18.05 11.50
CA GLY A 29 23.68 19.06 12.53
C GLY A 29 24.79 19.11 13.57
N VAL A 30 24.91 20.26 14.23
CA VAL A 30 25.92 20.50 15.28
C VAL A 30 25.39 20.19 16.69
N SER A 31 24.07 20.14 16.85
CA SER A 31 23.37 19.74 18.07
C SER A 31 22.17 18.87 17.72
N CYS A 32 21.58 18.24 18.73
CA CYS A 32 20.35 17.44 18.55
C CYS A 32 19.22 18.30 17.94
N ASP A 33 19.00 19.50 18.47
CA ASP A 33 17.96 20.42 17.97
C ASP A 33 18.25 20.88 16.54
N ASP A 34 19.51 21.13 16.18
CA ASP A 34 19.90 21.50 14.82
C ASP A 34 19.64 20.35 13.84
N LYS A 35 19.95 19.10 14.23
CA LYS A 35 19.61 17.92 13.42
C LYS A 35 18.11 17.80 13.16
N TRP A 36 17.28 17.97 14.19
CA TRP A 36 15.81 17.91 14.05
C TRP A 36 15.26 19.05 13.20
N ASN A 37 15.79 20.27 13.33
CA ASN A 37 15.37 21.40 12.48
C ASN A 37 15.66 21.11 11.01
N LYS A 38 16.88 20.68 10.68
CA LYS A 38 17.26 20.31 9.31
C LYS A 38 16.44 19.15 8.76
N TYR A 39 16.17 18.16 9.60
CA TYR A 39 15.32 17.03 9.22
C TYR A 39 13.92 17.49 8.77
N TYR A 40 13.28 18.38 9.52
CA TYR A 40 11.98 18.93 9.15
C TYR A 40 12.07 19.84 7.92
N GLU A 41 13.10 20.67 7.82
CA GLU A 41 13.35 21.52 6.65
C GLU A 41 13.47 20.68 5.37
N ASP A 42 14.20 19.58 5.41
CA ASP A 42 14.37 18.66 4.27
C ASP A 42 13.05 17.95 3.91
N ILE A 43 12.26 17.54 4.90
CA ILE A 43 10.92 16.98 4.67
C ILE A 43 10.02 17.99 3.96
N HIS A 44 9.98 19.24 4.43
CA HIS A 44 9.20 20.31 3.82
C HIS A 44 9.70 20.64 2.41
N ALA A 45 11.01 20.71 2.21
CA ALA A 45 11.62 20.97 0.91
C ALA A 45 11.33 19.84 -0.09
N TYR A 46 11.36 18.57 0.36
CA TYR A 46 11.07 17.42 -0.48
C TYR A 46 9.62 17.37 -0.95
N ILE A 47 8.69 17.48 -0.02
CA ILE A 47 7.25 17.41 -0.30
C ILE A 47 6.75 18.67 -1.01
N GLY A 48 7.33 19.85 -0.68
CA GLY A 48 6.95 21.13 -1.26
C GLY A 48 5.49 21.48 -1.02
N ASN A 49 4.80 21.93 -2.07
CA ASN A 49 3.37 22.25 -2.04
C ASN A 49 2.45 21.02 -2.19
N GLY A 50 3.02 19.82 -2.37
CA GLY A 50 2.28 18.57 -2.53
C GLY A 50 1.66 18.35 -3.92
N GLU A 51 2.00 19.19 -4.91
CA GLU A 51 1.49 19.05 -6.29
C GLU A 51 2.18 17.93 -7.06
N ASP A 52 3.44 17.62 -6.74
CA ASP A 52 4.14 16.48 -7.36
C ASP A 52 3.69 15.17 -6.71
N PRO A 53 2.92 14.32 -7.41
CA PRO A 53 2.43 13.05 -6.85
C PRO A 53 3.56 12.13 -6.38
N LEU A 54 4.74 12.19 -7.03
CA LEU A 54 5.89 11.36 -6.65
C LEU A 54 6.51 11.78 -5.33
N LYS A 55 6.35 13.03 -4.93
CA LYS A 55 6.90 13.59 -3.68
C LYS A 55 5.85 13.77 -2.59
N ASN A 56 4.57 13.61 -2.92
CA ASN A 56 3.47 13.79 -1.99
C ASN A 56 3.31 12.57 -1.09
N ILE A 57 3.93 12.59 0.10
CA ILE A 57 3.87 11.51 1.08
C ILE A 57 2.59 11.67 1.92
N ALA A 58 1.75 10.62 1.91
CA ALA A 58 0.50 10.62 2.68
C ALA A 58 0.64 10.01 4.09
N VAL A 59 1.57 9.07 4.25
CA VAL A 59 1.81 8.37 5.52
C VAL A 59 3.31 8.20 5.74
N ILE A 60 3.74 8.42 6.98
CA ILE A 60 5.12 8.21 7.42
C ILE A 60 5.11 7.27 8.62
N ALA A 61 5.89 6.18 8.56
CA ALA A 61 6.13 5.31 9.70
C ALA A 61 7.53 5.61 10.28
N ILE A 62 7.53 6.27 11.42
CA ILE A 62 8.77 6.60 12.16
C ILE A 62 9.32 5.32 12.77
N THR A 63 10.53 4.96 12.38
CA THR A 63 11.20 3.73 12.79
C THR A 63 12.19 3.99 13.91
N ASP A 64 12.01 3.26 15.01
CA ASP A 64 12.91 3.26 16.17
C ASP A 64 13.35 1.85 16.54
N TYR A 65 14.59 1.73 17.02
CA TYR A 65 15.10 0.48 17.58
C TYR A 65 14.57 0.30 19.00
N LEU A 66 13.67 -0.68 19.21
CA LEU A 66 13.09 -1.04 20.52
C LEU A 66 12.53 0.16 21.30
N SER A 67 12.00 1.16 20.59
CA SER A 67 11.45 2.40 21.16
C SER A 67 10.34 2.98 20.29
N ILE A 68 9.57 3.89 20.86
CA ILE A 68 8.58 4.75 20.18
C ILE A 68 8.80 6.23 20.51
N ASP A 69 9.97 6.58 21.07
CA ASP A 69 10.22 7.92 21.59
C ASP A 69 10.29 8.95 20.45
N ASN A 70 10.97 8.64 19.35
CA ASN A 70 11.05 9.54 18.20
C ASN A 70 9.69 9.69 17.49
N TYR A 71 8.88 8.61 17.43
CA TYR A 71 7.51 8.74 16.98
C TYR A 71 6.72 9.73 17.85
N LYS A 72 6.78 9.59 19.18
CA LYS A 72 6.10 10.52 20.11
C LYS A 72 6.58 11.96 19.92
N LYS A 73 7.89 12.15 19.71
CA LYS A 73 8.46 13.47 19.42
C LYS A 73 7.91 14.07 18.14
N VAL A 74 7.92 13.34 17.02
CA VAL A 74 7.41 13.81 15.72
C VAL A 74 5.93 14.21 15.82
N VAL A 75 5.12 13.42 16.52
CA VAL A 75 3.70 13.73 16.75
C VAL A 75 3.52 14.98 17.63
N ALA A 76 4.35 15.15 18.66
CA ALA A 76 4.30 16.29 19.56
C ALA A 76 4.76 17.60 18.89
N ASP A 77 5.80 17.53 18.06
CA ASP A 77 6.36 18.68 17.33
C ASP A 77 5.39 19.25 16.30
N ARG A 78 4.49 18.44 15.75
CA ARG A 78 3.49 18.82 14.73
C ARG A 78 4.08 19.58 13.54
N ASN A 79 5.32 19.28 13.19
CA ASN A 79 6.07 19.97 12.16
C ASN A 79 6.22 19.12 10.87
N LEU A 80 5.12 18.53 10.40
CA LEU A 80 5.08 17.82 9.12
C LEU A 80 4.18 18.55 8.12
N PRO A 81 4.46 18.45 6.82
CA PRO A 81 3.58 19.00 5.77
C PRO A 81 2.15 18.49 5.88
N SER A 82 1.18 19.31 5.50
CA SER A 82 -0.25 19.00 5.60
C SER A 82 -0.70 17.83 4.74
N SER A 83 0.09 17.42 3.75
CA SER A 83 -0.13 16.22 2.94
C SER A 83 0.04 14.94 3.74
N VAL A 84 0.90 14.92 4.76
CA VAL A 84 1.06 13.80 5.69
C VAL A 84 -0.16 13.71 6.58
N LYS A 85 -0.98 12.69 6.37
CA LYS A 85 -2.27 12.50 7.07
C LYS A 85 -2.17 11.55 8.25
N LEU A 86 -1.17 10.68 8.25
CA LEU A 86 -0.96 9.67 9.29
C LEU A 86 0.53 9.52 9.58
N VAL A 87 0.87 9.51 10.85
CA VAL A 87 2.18 9.09 11.33
C VAL A 87 1.99 7.79 12.10
N LEU A 88 2.77 6.77 11.77
CA LEU A 88 2.74 5.45 12.39
C LEU A 88 3.99 5.21 13.23
N PRO A 89 3.89 4.62 14.42
CA PRO A 89 5.04 4.10 15.13
C PRO A 89 5.46 2.76 14.52
N ASN A 90 6.71 2.65 14.11
CA ASN A 90 7.34 1.43 13.61
C ASN A 90 8.49 1.03 14.53
N VAL A 91 8.36 -0.07 15.23
CA VAL A 91 9.42 -0.61 16.09
C VAL A 91 10.21 -1.65 15.34
N GLU A 92 11.48 -1.37 15.14
CA GLU A 92 12.43 -2.32 14.56
C GLU A 92 13.10 -3.13 15.66
N MET A 93 13.18 -4.43 15.46
CA MET A 93 13.76 -5.38 16.41
C MET A 93 14.50 -6.50 15.68
N ARG A 94 15.56 -6.98 16.29
CA ARG A 94 16.26 -8.18 15.84
C ARG A 94 15.84 -9.38 16.68
N ILE A 95 15.61 -10.52 16.03
CA ILE A 95 15.12 -11.73 16.69
C ILE A 95 15.99 -12.96 16.34
N GLN A 96 16.01 -13.95 17.24
CA GLN A 96 16.57 -15.27 16.97
C GLN A 96 15.56 -16.14 16.21
N PRO A 97 16.07 -17.12 15.41
CA PRO A 97 17.48 -17.49 15.25
C PRO A 97 18.27 -16.50 14.40
N ILE A 98 19.56 -16.65 14.44
CA ILE A 98 20.49 -15.91 13.59
C ILE A 98 20.52 -16.58 12.22
N ALA A 99 20.30 -15.80 11.16
CA ALA A 99 20.44 -16.22 9.78
C ALA A 99 21.77 -15.68 9.23
N ASN A 100 22.63 -16.52 8.63
CA ASN A 100 23.93 -16.13 8.05
C ASN A 100 24.72 -15.11 8.91
N ASP A 101 24.88 -15.39 10.20
CA ASP A 101 25.55 -14.52 11.17
C ASP A 101 24.86 -13.19 11.51
N SER A 102 23.67 -12.95 10.97
CA SER A 102 22.85 -11.77 11.29
C SER A 102 21.48 -12.16 11.86
N PRO A 103 21.01 -11.52 12.94
CA PRO A 103 19.67 -11.71 13.45
C PRO A 103 18.61 -11.25 12.42
N ILE A 104 17.45 -11.92 12.43
CA ILE A 104 16.34 -11.55 11.56
C ILE A 104 15.74 -10.23 12.02
N ASN A 105 15.57 -9.30 11.08
CA ASN A 105 14.95 -8.00 11.31
C ASN A 105 13.42 -8.08 11.16
N ILE A 106 12.69 -7.71 12.22
CA ILE A 106 11.23 -7.70 12.29
C ILE A 106 10.75 -6.33 12.73
N HIS A 107 9.63 -5.92 12.18
CA HIS A 107 9.02 -4.61 12.42
C HIS A 107 7.61 -4.75 12.95
N PHE A 108 7.25 -3.87 13.88
CA PHE A 108 5.91 -3.80 14.47
C PHE A 108 5.35 -2.40 14.24
N LEU A 109 4.41 -2.29 13.31
CA LEU A 109 3.68 -1.04 13.08
C LEU A 109 2.44 -1.05 13.97
N PHE A 110 2.42 -0.18 14.97
CA PHE A 110 1.29 -0.08 15.89
C PHE A 110 0.25 0.93 15.41
N ASN A 111 -1.01 0.65 15.73
CA ASN A 111 -2.06 1.64 15.62
C ASN A 111 -1.80 2.79 16.62
N PRO A 112 -1.77 4.05 16.19
CA PRO A 112 -1.65 5.20 17.09
C PRO A 112 -2.62 5.20 18.27
N ASP A 113 -3.82 4.62 18.10
CA ASP A 113 -4.85 4.56 19.14
C ASP A 113 -4.45 3.76 20.38
N ILE A 114 -3.45 2.87 20.27
CA ILE A 114 -3.00 2.06 21.41
C ILE A 114 -1.64 2.48 21.96
N ILE A 115 -1.04 3.56 21.43
CA ILE A 115 0.37 3.92 21.68
C ILE A 115 0.71 4.05 23.17
N GLU A 116 -0.20 4.61 23.98
CA GLU A 116 -0.01 4.76 25.41
C GLU A 116 0.08 3.42 26.17
N SER A 117 -0.41 2.35 25.57
CA SER A 117 -0.39 1.03 26.19
C SER A 117 0.72 0.11 25.64
N VAL A 118 1.48 0.55 24.65
CA VAL A 118 2.53 -0.28 24.00
C VAL A 118 3.65 -0.61 24.96
N GLU A 119 4.02 0.34 25.85
CA GLU A 119 5.05 0.08 26.87
C GLU A 119 4.69 -1.12 27.75
N ASP A 120 3.46 -1.16 28.29
CA ASP A 120 3.02 -2.22 29.19
C ASP A 120 2.67 -3.52 28.45
N ARG A 121 2.10 -3.42 27.24
CA ARG A 121 1.61 -4.60 26.50
C ARG A 121 2.69 -5.28 25.68
N PHE A 122 3.70 -4.53 25.25
CA PHE A 122 4.73 -5.02 24.35
C PHE A 122 6.12 -4.98 24.97
N PHE A 123 6.72 -3.81 25.20
CA PHE A 123 8.12 -3.69 25.64
C PHE A 123 8.38 -4.39 26.98
N SER A 124 7.51 -4.21 27.98
CA SER A 124 7.70 -4.81 29.30
C SER A 124 7.51 -6.33 29.30
N ARG A 125 6.84 -6.88 28.28
CA ARG A 125 6.53 -8.32 28.20
C ARG A 125 7.52 -9.11 27.37
N ILE A 126 8.22 -8.49 26.40
CA ILE A 126 9.26 -9.18 25.65
C ILE A 126 10.41 -9.52 26.61
N LYS A 127 10.80 -10.78 26.63
CA LYS A 127 11.87 -11.26 27.51
C LYS A 127 13.06 -11.75 26.73
N PHE A 128 14.24 -11.34 27.19
CA PHE A 128 15.53 -11.79 26.73
C PHE A 128 16.36 -12.28 27.93
N ILE A 129 16.99 -13.42 27.78
CA ILE A 129 17.81 -14.00 28.84
C ILE A 129 19.28 -13.82 28.49
N TYR A 130 20.02 -13.18 29.37
CA TYR A 130 21.47 -13.06 29.30
C TYR A 130 22.07 -13.45 30.64
N ASP A 131 23.04 -14.37 30.65
CA ASP A 131 23.70 -14.90 31.85
C ASP A 131 22.71 -15.27 32.97
N SER A 132 21.70 -16.08 32.64
CA SER A 132 20.60 -16.52 33.54
C SER A 132 19.73 -15.43 34.12
N THR A 133 19.90 -14.18 33.66
CA THR A 133 19.10 -13.01 34.08
C THR A 133 18.09 -12.64 33.01
N ASN A 134 16.85 -12.40 33.44
CA ASN A 134 15.80 -11.92 32.53
C ASN A 134 15.83 -10.39 32.40
N PHE A 135 15.75 -9.92 31.16
CA PHE A 135 15.59 -8.52 30.80
C PHE A 135 14.33 -8.34 29.97
N SER A 136 13.73 -7.16 30.01
CA SER A 136 12.65 -6.78 29.09
C SER A 136 13.14 -5.68 28.12
N ALA A 137 12.32 -5.38 27.10
CA ALA A 137 12.63 -4.32 26.14
C ALA A 137 12.30 -2.91 26.65
N SER A 138 11.95 -2.72 27.94
CA SER A 138 11.76 -1.40 28.51
C SER A 138 13.09 -0.65 28.64
N ARG A 139 13.08 0.68 28.54
CA ARG A 139 14.30 1.50 28.55
C ARG A 139 15.20 1.21 29.76
N SER A 140 14.63 1.12 30.96
CA SER A 140 15.39 0.82 32.19
C SER A 140 16.06 -0.54 32.16
N GLU A 141 15.39 -1.56 31.61
CA GLU A 141 15.94 -2.90 31.50
C GLU A 141 16.99 -3.01 30.40
N LEU A 142 16.84 -2.27 29.30
CA LEU A 142 17.89 -2.16 28.27
C LEU A 142 19.16 -1.49 28.80
N ILE A 143 19.03 -0.41 29.60
CA ILE A 143 20.17 0.20 30.31
C ILE A 143 20.82 -0.82 31.25
N ARG A 144 20.02 -1.55 32.05
CA ARG A 144 20.51 -2.58 32.96
C ARG A 144 21.25 -3.69 32.21
N LEU A 145 20.74 -4.15 31.06
CA LEU A 145 21.41 -5.11 30.19
C LEU A 145 22.76 -4.57 29.70
N GLY A 146 22.80 -3.34 29.19
CA GLY A 146 24.03 -2.71 28.72
C GLY A 146 25.09 -2.61 29.80
N LYS A 147 24.72 -2.21 31.03
CA LYS A 147 25.62 -2.17 32.19
C LYS A 147 26.03 -3.57 32.70
N THR A 148 25.16 -4.57 32.55
CA THR A 148 25.55 -5.97 32.87
C THR A 148 26.66 -6.46 31.96
N ILE A 149 26.61 -6.06 30.67
CA ILE A 149 27.61 -6.46 29.66
C ILE A 149 28.90 -5.61 29.80
N LYS A 150 28.74 -4.29 30.04
CA LYS A 150 29.83 -3.32 30.21
C LYS A 150 29.52 -2.37 31.35
N PRO A 151 29.96 -2.66 32.57
CA PRO A 151 29.64 -1.89 33.78
C PRO A 151 30.09 -0.42 33.78
N GLU A 152 31.12 -0.11 32.98
CA GLU A 152 31.74 1.21 32.88
C GLU A 152 30.91 2.22 32.04
N LEU A 153 29.89 1.80 31.33
CA LEU A 153 29.10 2.67 30.47
C LEU A 153 28.20 3.62 31.28
N ASP A 154 28.06 4.87 30.81
CA ASP A 154 27.00 5.78 31.23
C ASP A 154 25.62 5.26 30.75
N ASP A 155 24.53 5.90 31.19
CA ASP A 155 23.18 5.40 30.90
C ASP A 155 22.83 5.43 29.42
N ASP A 156 23.28 6.43 28.67
CA ASP A 156 22.98 6.56 27.24
C ASP A 156 23.76 5.52 26.42
N SER A 157 25.06 5.39 26.70
CA SER A 157 25.90 4.35 26.07
C SER A 157 25.44 2.93 26.46
N ALA A 158 24.99 2.73 27.70
CA ALA A 158 24.43 1.47 28.16
C ALA A 158 23.09 1.15 27.48
N TYR A 159 22.26 2.16 27.25
CA TYR A 159 21.00 2.01 26.51
C TYR A 159 21.25 1.52 25.07
N ILE A 160 22.17 2.17 24.35
CA ILE A 160 22.57 1.75 23.00
C ILE A 160 23.11 0.31 23.03
N LYS A 161 23.96 0.00 24.00
CA LYS A 161 24.54 -1.35 24.17
C LYS A 161 23.45 -2.39 24.47
N GLY A 162 22.47 -2.03 25.28
CA GLY A 162 21.32 -2.88 25.58
C GLY A 162 20.47 -3.18 24.32
N ILE A 163 20.17 -2.17 23.51
CA ILE A 163 19.47 -2.32 22.23
C ILE A 163 20.24 -3.27 21.29
N GLU A 164 21.55 -3.09 21.16
CA GLU A 164 22.39 -3.95 20.32
C GLU A 164 22.35 -5.42 20.69
N GLN A 165 22.26 -5.70 21.98
CA GLN A 165 22.38 -7.06 22.52
C GLN A 165 21.05 -7.73 22.80
N PHE A 166 19.93 -6.96 22.80
CA PHE A 166 18.60 -7.48 23.04
C PHE A 166 18.05 -8.18 21.79
N VAL A 167 18.26 -9.49 21.70
CA VAL A 167 17.83 -10.33 20.57
C VAL A 167 16.95 -11.47 21.11
N PRO A 168 15.64 -11.21 21.34
CA PRO A 168 14.73 -12.21 21.88
C PRO A 168 14.46 -13.33 20.88
N SER A 169 14.06 -14.50 21.39
CA SER A 169 13.65 -15.60 20.54
C SER A 169 12.26 -15.37 19.94
N PHE A 170 12.04 -15.92 18.75
CA PHE A 170 10.79 -15.75 17.99
C PHE A 170 9.55 -16.27 18.75
N ASP A 171 9.68 -17.39 19.48
CA ASP A 171 8.60 -17.95 20.29
C ASP A 171 8.11 -16.98 21.37
N LYS A 172 8.99 -16.19 21.97
CA LYS A 172 8.60 -15.15 22.95
C LYS A 172 7.77 -14.04 22.33
N ILE A 173 8.08 -13.66 21.11
CA ILE A 173 7.26 -12.70 20.36
C ILE A 173 5.88 -13.28 20.04
N GLN A 174 5.83 -14.53 19.55
CA GLN A 174 4.55 -15.20 19.29
C GLN A 174 3.68 -15.30 20.54
N GLU A 175 4.26 -15.64 21.68
CA GLU A 175 3.55 -15.77 22.96
C GLU A 175 2.83 -14.46 23.36
N ILE A 176 3.47 -13.30 23.18
CA ILE A 176 2.91 -11.99 23.52
C ILE A 176 1.65 -11.72 22.68
N PHE A 177 1.74 -11.90 21.37
CA PHE A 177 0.63 -11.64 20.45
C PHE A 177 -0.50 -12.68 20.56
N ALA A 178 -0.18 -13.91 20.92
CA ALA A 178 -1.18 -14.94 21.18
C ALA A 178 -2.00 -14.66 22.46
N ASN A 179 -1.38 -14.05 23.46
CA ASN A 179 -2.00 -13.77 24.76
C ASN A 179 -2.63 -12.36 24.86
N ASP A 180 -2.45 -11.50 23.89
CA ASP A 180 -3.02 -10.15 23.87
C ASP A 180 -3.72 -9.84 22.53
N LYS A 181 -5.00 -10.19 22.44
CA LYS A 181 -5.82 -9.96 21.25
C LYS A 181 -5.88 -8.49 20.85
N LYS A 182 -6.00 -7.57 21.83
CA LYS A 182 -6.04 -6.13 21.54
C LYS A 182 -4.74 -5.64 20.90
N LEU A 183 -3.60 -6.11 21.42
CA LEU A 183 -2.30 -5.80 20.83
C LEU A 183 -2.22 -6.36 19.39
N ARG A 184 -2.59 -7.64 19.20
CA ARG A 184 -2.53 -8.30 17.88
C ARG A 184 -3.38 -7.60 16.82
N GLU A 185 -4.60 -7.22 17.16
CA GLU A 185 -5.54 -6.54 16.25
C GLU A 185 -5.11 -5.12 15.87
N ASN A 186 -4.25 -4.51 16.69
CA ASN A 186 -3.73 -3.15 16.51
C ASN A 186 -2.24 -3.11 16.15
N THR A 187 -1.69 -4.21 15.63
CA THR A 187 -0.31 -4.28 15.17
C THR A 187 -0.25 -4.96 13.81
N ILE A 188 0.46 -4.37 12.86
CA ILE A 188 0.88 -5.00 11.61
C ILE A 188 2.33 -5.42 11.79
N ILE A 189 2.61 -6.71 11.59
CA ILE A 189 3.92 -7.32 11.79
C ILE A 189 4.54 -7.58 10.43
N LEU A 190 5.71 -7.02 10.18
CA LEU A 190 6.45 -7.17 8.94
C LEU A 190 7.83 -7.76 9.22
N VAL A 191 8.38 -8.51 8.29
CA VAL A 191 9.72 -9.08 8.42
C VAL A 191 10.55 -8.76 7.18
N SER A 192 11.83 -8.46 7.39
CA SER A 192 12.78 -8.30 6.29
C SER A 192 12.99 -9.64 5.56
N ASN A 193 13.10 -9.59 4.24
CA ASN A 193 13.43 -10.73 3.40
C ASN A 193 14.78 -10.56 2.68
N SER A 194 15.64 -9.66 3.17
CA SER A 194 16.97 -9.48 2.61
C SER A 194 17.85 -10.72 2.85
N THR A 195 18.92 -10.84 2.07
CA THR A 195 19.92 -11.90 2.25
C THR A 195 20.86 -11.66 3.45
N ASN A 196 20.91 -10.42 3.95
CA ASN A 196 21.85 -10.03 5.00
C ASN A 196 21.23 -10.15 6.40
N ASP A 197 20.00 -9.66 6.58
CA ASP A 197 19.32 -9.54 7.87
C ASP A 197 17.84 -9.97 7.81
N GLY A 198 17.43 -10.64 6.75
CA GLY A 198 16.08 -11.12 6.54
C GLY A 198 15.93 -12.64 6.65
N VAL A 199 14.67 -13.10 6.56
CA VAL A 199 14.33 -14.53 6.65
C VAL A 199 14.99 -15.34 5.54
N SER A 200 15.22 -14.76 4.36
CA SER A 200 15.93 -15.43 3.26
C SER A 200 17.44 -15.56 3.47
N GLY A 201 18.03 -14.81 4.39
CA GLY A 201 19.46 -14.84 4.69
C GLY A 201 19.96 -16.14 5.31
N ALA A 202 19.07 -17.02 5.77
CA ALA A 202 19.45 -18.31 6.34
C ALA A 202 19.91 -19.34 5.31
N ILE A 203 19.63 -19.16 4.00
CA ILE A 203 20.12 -19.98 2.86
C ILE A 203 20.07 -19.09 1.61
N ASN A 204 20.92 -19.38 0.60
CA ASN A 204 20.83 -18.72 -0.70
C ASN A 204 19.39 -18.68 -1.22
N HIS A 205 18.93 -17.52 -1.58
CA HIS A 205 17.54 -17.29 -2.00
C HIS A 205 17.12 -18.18 -3.20
N SER A 206 18.05 -18.45 -4.13
CA SER A 206 17.84 -19.38 -5.24
C SER A 206 17.55 -20.80 -4.76
N ASP A 207 18.29 -21.31 -3.80
CA ASP A 207 18.13 -22.67 -3.28
C ASP A 207 16.81 -22.84 -2.53
N TYR A 208 16.30 -21.76 -1.93
CA TYR A 208 15.03 -21.77 -1.22
C TYR A 208 13.83 -21.76 -2.17
N LEU A 209 13.89 -21.03 -3.27
CA LEU A 209 12.79 -20.96 -4.25
C LEU A 209 12.71 -22.21 -5.12
N ASP A 210 13.83 -22.87 -5.35
CA ASP A 210 13.91 -24.08 -6.18
C ASP A 210 13.66 -25.37 -5.38
N ASP A 211 13.90 -25.38 -4.06
CA ASP A 211 13.80 -26.58 -3.21
C ASP A 211 12.73 -26.52 -2.13
N PHE A 212 11.45 -26.36 -2.57
CA PHE A 212 10.30 -26.57 -1.68
C PHE A 212 10.09 -28.03 -1.26
N GLN A 213 10.89 -28.95 -1.80
CA GLN A 213 10.79 -30.38 -1.50
C GLN A 213 11.73 -30.85 -0.41
N GLY A 214 12.64 -29.99 0.06
CA GLY A 214 13.60 -30.34 1.12
C GLY A 214 12.98 -30.30 2.53
N ASP A 215 13.16 -31.37 3.29
CA ASP A 215 12.72 -31.55 4.69
C ASP A 215 13.69 -30.91 5.71
N SER A 216 14.25 -29.73 5.45
CA SER A 216 15.20 -29.11 6.38
C SER A 216 14.48 -28.45 7.59
N GLN A 217 15.08 -28.53 8.78
CA GLN A 217 14.59 -27.86 10.01
C GLN A 217 14.41 -26.35 9.80
N LEU A 218 15.26 -25.73 8.96
CA LEU A 218 15.18 -24.31 8.62
C LEU A 218 13.93 -23.96 7.79
N LYS A 219 13.40 -24.88 6.99
CA LYS A 219 12.15 -24.68 6.24
C LYS A 219 10.97 -24.50 7.17
N ALA A 220 10.79 -25.39 8.13
CA ALA A 220 9.69 -25.31 9.11
C ALA A 220 9.73 -24.01 9.91
N PHE A 221 10.93 -23.55 10.28
CA PHE A 221 11.10 -22.31 11.00
C PHE A 221 10.74 -21.08 10.16
N ARG A 222 11.16 -21.01 8.89
CA ARG A 222 10.77 -19.93 7.97
C ARG A 222 9.28 -19.88 7.76
N GLN A 223 8.64 -21.03 7.54
CA GLN A 223 7.21 -21.14 7.44
C GLN A 223 6.51 -20.61 8.70
N ALA A 224 7.05 -20.90 9.88
CA ALA A 224 6.51 -20.39 11.14
C ALA A 224 6.56 -18.85 11.19
N ILE A 225 7.68 -18.23 10.76
CA ILE A 225 7.78 -16.76 10.67
C ILE A 225 6.79 -16.22 9.65
N TYR A 226 6.78 -16.74 8.41
CA TYR A 226 5.89 -16.23 7.37
C TYR A 226 4.41 -16.39 7.71
N LYS A 227 4.02 -17.46 8.43
CA LYS A 227 2.65 -17.62 8.92
C LYS A 227 2.27 -16.64 10.03
N PHE A 228 3.24 -16.22 10.81
CA PHE A 228 3.03 -15.29 11.91
C PHE A 228 2.93 -13.83 11.46
N VAL A 229 3.78 -13.41 10.50
CA VAL A 229 3.83 -12.02 10.04
C VAL A 229 2.71 -11.70 9.05
N ASP A 230 2.36 -10.43 8.99
CA ASP A 230 1.29 -9.93 8.11
C ASP A 230 1.82 -9.58 6.70
N GLY A 231 3.07 -9.15 6.58
CA GLY A 231 3.67 -8.77 5.31
C GLY A 231 5.19 -8.79 5.34
N ILE A 232 5.79 -8.36 4.27
CA ILE A 232 7.24 -8.48 4.01
C ILE A 232 7.82 -7.10 3.71
N PHE A 233 8.92 -6.74 4.38
CA PHE A 233 9.76 -5.64 3.94
C PHE A 233 10.69 -6.12 2.83
N SER A 234 10.31 -5.86 1.59
CA SER A 234 11.13 -6.11 0.40
C SER A 234 10.61 -5.31 -0.78
N ALA A 235 11.53 -4.72 -1.55
CA ALA A 235 11.25 -4.09 -2.84
C ALA A 235 11.77 -4.92 -4.02
N THR A 236 12.23 -6.14 -3.76
CA THR A 236 12.80 -7.02 -4.79
C THR A 236 11.69 -7.62 -5.64
N PRO A 237 11.70 -7.46 -6.98
CA PRO A 237 10.63 -7.97 -7.85
C PRO A 237 10.40 -9.48 -7.71
N SER A 238 11.46 -10.26 -7.46
CA SER A 238 11.33 -11.70 -7.28
C SER A 238 10.61 -12.09 -5.99
N ASP A 239 10.78 -11.31 -4.90
CA ASP A 239 10.05 -11.51 -3.65
C ASP A 239 8.57 -11.14 -3.82
N ILE A 240 8.31 -9.99 -4.46
CA ILE A 240 6.94 -9.55 -4.75
C ILE A 240 6.19 -10.62 -5.53
N ALA A 241 6.78 -11.10 -6.63
CA ALA A 241 6.18 -12.17 -7.45
C ALA A 241 5.99 -13.48 -6.66
N TYR A 242 6.91 -13.82 -5.75
CA TYR A 242 6.78 -14.99 -4.89
C TYR A 242 5.62 -14.86 -3.92
N PHE A 243 5.61 -13.80 -3.09
CA PHE A 243 4.63 -13.63 -2.03
C PHE A 243 3.22 -13.32 -2.54
N LEU A 244 3.08 -12.87 -3.79
CA LEU A 244 1.80 -12.72 -4.49
C LEU A 244 1.37 -13.98 -5.27
N GLY A 245 2.18 -15.06 -5.28
CA GLY A 245 1.87 -16.30 -5.99
C GLY A 245 1.86 -16.15 -7.52
N GLU A 246 2.68 -15.26 -8.06
CA GLU A 246 2.77 -14.96 -9.48
C GLU A 246 3.88 -15.75 -10.19
N LYS A 247 4.70 -16.49 -9.45
CA LYS A 247 5.71 -17.37 -10.04
C LYS A 247 5.11 -18.69 -10.51
N THR A 248 5.50 -19.14 -11.69
CA THR A 248 5.01 -20.39 -12.29
C THR A 248 5.29 -21.62 -11.39
N ASN A 249 6.44 -21.67 -10.74
CA ASN A 249 6.83 -22.74 -9.82
C ASN A 249 6.29 -22.55 -8.39
N CYS A 250 5.68 -21.39 -8.09
CA CYS A 250 5.12 -21.09 -6.78
C CYS A 250 3.78 -20.34 -6.91
N PRO A 251 2.69 -21.03 -7.32
CA PRO A 251 1.38 -20.41 -7.47
C PRO A 251 0.76 -20.02 -6.12
N ALA A 252 -0.29 -19.22 -6.15
CA ALA A 252 -0.94 -18.63 -4.98
C ALA A 252 -1.33 -19.68 -3.92
N ASP A 253 -1.88 -20.83 -4.32
CA ASP A 253 -2.28 -21.89 -3.38
C ASP A 253 -1.10 -22.45 -2.59
N LEU A 254 0.07 -22.56 -3.23
CA LEU A 254 1.29 -23.00 -2.57
C LEU A 254 1.78 -21.96 -1.57
N VAL A 255 1.81 -20.67 -1.96
CA VAL A 255 2.17 -19.57 -1.03
C VAL A 255 1.23 -19.52 0.17
N ILE A 256 -0.07 -19.64 -0.03
CA ILE A 256 -1.06 -19.66 1.05
C ILE A 256 -0.80 -20.85 1.98
N LYS A 257 -0.50 -22.02 1.44
CA LYS A 257 -0.16 -23.22 2.25
C LYS A 257 1.11 -23.00 3.10
N GLU A 258 2.15 -22.42 2.50
CA GLU A 258 3.47 -22.25 3.12
C GLU A 258 3.53 -21.02 4.05
N CYS A 259 2.88 -19.92 3.68
CA CYS A 259 2.95 -18.63 4.38
C CYS A 259 1.65 -18.25 5.13
N GLY A 260 0.58 -19.05 5.02
CA GLY A 260 -0.72 -18.80 5.66
C GLY A 260 -1.64 -17.87 4.86
N SER A 261 -1.10 -16.97 4.05
CA SER A 261 -1.81 -16.07 3.13
C SER A 261 -0.84 -15.57 2.06
N LEU A 262 -1.34 -14.95 1.01
CA LEU A 262 -0.52 -14.05 0.19
C LEU A 262 -0.03 -12.90 1.08
N LYS A 263 1.18 -12.37 0.82
CA LYS A 263 1.76 -11.32 1.66
C LYS A 263 2.01 -10.07 0.84
N PRO A 264 1.57 -8.89 1.32
CA PRO A 264 2.01 -7.63 0.74
C PRO A 264 3.51 -7.44 0.95
N CYS A 265 4.22 -7.03 -0.10
CA CYS A 265 5.58 -6.54 0.02
C CYS A 265 5.54 -5.02 0.09
N VAL A 266 6.08 -4.46 1.17
CA VAL A 266 6.14 -3.01 1.40
C VAL A 266 7.59 -2.54 1.50
N HIS A 267 7.81 -1.23 1.37
CA HIS A 267 9.13 -0.64 1.35
C HIS A 267 9.16 0.75 1.99
N GLY A 268 10.36 1.21 2.31
CA GLY A 268 10.66 2.56 2.77
C GLY A 268 12.11 2.92 2.40
N CYS A 269 12.50 4.15 2.69
CA CYS A 269 13.82 4.66 2.31
C CYS A 269 14.95 4.20 3.24
N ASP A 270 14.64 3.73 4.44
CA ASP A 270 15.62 3.37 5.49
C ASP A 270 16.66 4.49 5.71
N ALA A 271 16.18 5.75 5.70
CA ALA A 271 17.06 6.91 5.77
C ALA A 271 17.67 7.06 7.16
N HIS A 272 18.99 7.11 7.20
CA HIS A 272 19.81 7.45 8.36
C HIS A 272 20.61 8.76 8.18
N GLN A 273 20.34 9.49 7.09
CA GLN A 273 20.99 10.76 6.72
C GLN A 273 20.05 11.59 5.84
N ASN A 274 20.29 12.90 5.78
CA ASN A 274 19.37 13.84 5.13
C ASN A 274 19.12 13.56 3.66
N GLU A 275 20.15 13.17 2.90
CA GLU A 275 20.06 12.95 1.45
C GLU A 275 19.23 11.71 1.08
N LYS A 276 18.95 10.84 2.06
CA LYS A 276 18.16 9.62 1.87
C LYS A 276 16.69 9.77 2.28
N ILE A 277 16.30 10.91 2.85
CA ILE A 277 14.93 11.16 3.25
C ILE A 277 14.00 10.99 2.05
N PHE A 278 13.08 10.01 2.13
CA PHE A 278 12.13 9.63 1.09
C PHE A 278 12.73 9.16 -0.25
N GLU A 279 14.03 8.90 -0.29
CA GLU A 279 14.73 8.43 -1.50
C GLU A 279 15.20 6.98 -1.33
N PRO A 280 14.29 6.00 -1.49
CA PRO A 280 14.65 4.59 -1.47
C PRO A 280 15.53 4.23 -2.66
N ASP A 281 16.38 3.23 -2.50
CA ASP A 281 17.24 2.77 -3.57
C ASP A 281 16.45 2.40 -4.83
N GLN A 282 16.97 2.83 -6.00
CA GLN A 282 16.35 2.65 -7.31
C GLN A 282 14.95 3.29 -7.44
N GLN A 283 14.63 4.27 -6.60
CA GLN A 283 13.33 4.95 -6.59
C GLN A 283 12.15 3.97 -6.48
N ARG A 284 12.32 2.92 -5.69
CA ARG A 284 11.27 1.90 -5.45
C ARG A 284 10.29 2.40 -4.42
N TYR A 285 9.45 3.35 -4.82
CA TYR A 285 8.45 3.95 -3.95
C TYR A 285 7.35 2.96 -3.60
N CYS A 286 6.90 3.00 -2.34
CA CYS A 286 5.79 2.18 -1.87
C CYS A 286 4.47 2.92 -2.07
N TRP A 287 3.64 2.41 -2.96
CA TRP A 287 2.31 2.91 -3.25
C TRP A 287 1.27 2.01 -2.61
N ILE A 288 0.36 2.60 -1.85
CA ILE A 288 -0.74 1.85 -1.22
C ILE A 288 -2.07 2.51 -1.61
N LYS A 289 -2.99 1.68 -2.12
CA LYS A 289 -4.36 2.07 -2.50
C LYS A 289 -5.28 1.92 -1.29
N ALA A 290 -5.25 2.90 -0.41
CA ALA A 290 -6.04 2.92 0.80
C ALA A 290 -6.22 4.34 1.33
N ASP A 291 -7.19 4.53 2.22
CA ASP A 291 -7.24 5.73 3.03
C ASP A 291 -6.04 5.77 3.98
N PRO A 292 -5.41 6.94 4.21
CA PRO A 292 -4.27 7.07 5.10
C PRO A 292 -4.70 6.98 6.57
N THR A 293 -5.12 5.78 6.95
CA THR A 293 -5.50 5.37 8.31
C THR A 293 -4.90 4.00 8.61
N PHE A 294 -4.79 3.63 9.88
CA PHE A 294 -4.33 2.29 10.26
C PHE A 294 -5.26 1.19 9.71
N ASN A 295 -6.58 1.43 9.72
CA ASN A 295 -7.54 0.49 9.14
C ASN A 295 -7.42 0.43 7.60
N GLY A 296 -7.08 1.53 6.93
CA GLY A 296 -6.75 1.53 5.51
C GLY A 296 -5.50 0.69 5.22
N LEU A 297 -4.46 0.82 6.04
CA LEU A 297 -3.27 -0.03 5.91
C LEU A 297 -3.61 -1.52 6.07
N LYS A 298 -4.50 -1.87 6.98
CA LYS A 298 -4.93 -3.28 7.14
C LYS A 298 -5.60 -3.87 5.89
N GLN A 299 -6.15 -3.06 4.99
CA GLN A 299 -6.76 -3.56 3.76
C GLN A 299 -5.76 -4.24 2.82
N ILE A 300 -4.47 -3.86 2.87
CA ILE A 300 -3.44 -4.51 2.06
C ILE A 300 -3.27 -6.00 2.37
N LEU A 301 -3.65 -6.42 3.57
CA LEU A 301 -3.54 -7.81 4.02
C LEU A 301 -4.57 -8.72 3.34
N TYR A 302 -5.69 -8.16 2.90
CA TYR A 302 -6.78 -8.89 2.23
C TYR A 302 -6.62 -8.89 0.71
N GLU A 303 -6.10 -7.79 0.15
CA GLU A 303 -5.95 -7.58 -1.30
C GLU A 303 -4.54 -7.08 -1.63
N PRO A 304 -3.47 -7.85 -1.30
CA PRO A 304 -2.09 -7.38 -1.43
C PRO A 304 -1.72 -7.05 -2.88
N LYS A 305 -2.21 -7.80 -3.84
CA LYS A 305 -1.93 -7.61 -5.27
C LYS A 305 -2.53 -6.32 -5.83
N GLU A 306 -3.74 -5.98 -5.37
CA GLU A 306 -4.52 -4.86 -5.90
C GLU A 306 -4.23 -3.54 -5.16
N ARG A 307 -3.67 -3.64 -3.94
CA ARG A 307 -3.52 -2.47 -3.05
C ARG A 307 -2.08 -2.06 -2.77
N VAL A 308 -1.10 -2.85 -3.16
CA VAL A 308 0.32 -2.50 -2.96
C VAL A 308 1.07 -2.61 -4.28
N LYS A 309 1.82 -1.56 -4.61
CA LYS A 309 2.76 -1.54 -5.74
C LYS A 309 4.07 -0.90 -5.29
N ILE A 310 5.17 -1.52 -5.68
CA ILE A 310 6.51 -0.91 -5.58
C ILE A 310 6.89 -0.44 -6.97
N SER A 311 6.93 0.88 -7.17
CA SER A 311 7.08 1.47 -8.50
C SER A 311 7.77 2.83 -8.45
N GLN A 312 8.48 3.18 -9.52
CA GLN A 312 9.06 4.52 -9.73
C GLN A 312 7.99 5.56 -10.12
N ILE A 313 6.85 5.11 -10.60
CA ILE A 313 5.75 5.97 -11.08
C ILE A 313 4.47 5.68 -10.30
N VAL A 314 3.54 6.61 -10.33
CA VAL A 314 2.20 6.45 -9.75
C VAL A 314 1.48 5.30 -10.47
N PRO A 315 1.00 4.27 -9.74
CA PRO A 315 0.24 3.19 -10.37
C PRO A 315 -1.11 3.68 -10.93
N ASP A 316 -1.58 3.01 -11.99
CA ASP A 316 -2.89 3.27 -12.61
C ASP A 316 -3.13 4.75 -12.96
N TYR A 317 -2.06 5.49 -13.29
CA TYR A 317 -2.15 6.91 -13.64
C TYR A 317 -3.11 7.11 -14.82
N LYS A 318 -4.04 8.04 -14.64
CA LYS A 318 -4.96 8.49 -15.68
C LYS A 318 -4.72 9.96 -15.97
N ALA A 319 -4.69 10.32 -17.24
CA ALA A 319 -4.62 11.71 -17.62
C ALA A 319 -5.83 12.47 -17.03
N GLU A 320 -5.59 13.59 -16.39
CA GLU A 320 -6.62 14.39 -15.69
C GLU A 320 -7.81 14.76 -16.59
N TYR A 321 -7.55 14.84 -17.88
CA TYR A 321 -8.58 15.05 -18.92
C TYR A 321 -9.67 13.96 -18.91
N TYR A 322 -9.37 12.73 -18.53
CA TYR A 322 -10.34 11.62 -18.53
C TYR A 322 -11.03 11.38 -17.19
N VAL A 323 -10.70 12.17 -16.17
CA VAL A 323 -11.18 11.96 -14.81
C VAL A 323 -12.23 13.00 -14.44
N ILE A 324 -13.44 12.55 -14.12
CA ILE A 324 -14.48 13.41 -13.52
C ILE A 324 -14.11 13.57 -12.04
N GLU A 325 -13.84 14.80 -11.62
CA GLU A 325 -13.53 15.15 -10.24
C GLU A 325 -14.78 15.15 -9.36
N ASN A 326 -15.81 15.85 -9.84
CA ASN A 326 -17.09 15.94 -9.14
C ASN A 326 -18.22 16.37 -10.08
N VAL A 327 -19.44 16.14 -9.61
CA VAL A 327 -20.66 16.71 -10.20
C VAL A 327 -21.47 17.44 -9.14
N GLN A 328 -22.01 18.59 -9.49
CA GLN A 328 -22.90 19.37 -8.66
C GLN A 328 -24.28 19.53 -9.33
N PHE A 329 -25.32 19.23 -8.57
CA PHE A 329 -26.69 19.40 -8.97
C PHE A 329 -27.31 20.59 -8.24
N VAL A 330 -27.95 21.50 -8.94
CA VAL A 330 -28.74 22.57 -8.33
C VAL A 330 -30.20 22.21 -8.43
N ASP A 331 -30.67 21.37 -7.54
CA ASP A 331 -32.02 20.85 -7.49
C ASP A 331 -32.43 20.55 -6.03
N LYS A 332 -33.72 20.74 -5.73
CA LYS A 332 -34.27 20.60 -4.37
C LYS A 332 -34.19 19.17 -3.80
N ASP A 333 -34.13 18.16 -4.66
CA ASP A 333 -34.12 16.74 -4.29
C ASP A 333 -32.70 16.17 -4.29
N PHE A 334 -31.68 16.96 -4.66
CA PHE A 334 -30.28 16.57 -4.60
C PHE A 334 -29.50 17.37 -3.55
N GLN A 335 -28.45 16.79 -3.00
CA GLN A 335 -27.61 17.49 -2.05
C GLN A 335 -26.94 18.72 -2.69
N VAL A 336 -26.74 19.75 -1.88
CA VAL A 336 -26.10 21.01 -2.33
C VAL A 336 -24.62 20.84 -2.58
N ASN A 337 -23.96 19.96 -1.80
CA ASN A 337 -22.53 19.72 -1.94
C ASN A 337 -22.23 18.89 -3.20
N PRO A 338 -21.11 19.17 -3.89
CA PRO A 338 -20.67 18.35 -5.01
C PRO A 338 -20.50 16.87 -4.62
N ILE A 339 -20.88 15.98 -5.51
CA ILE A 339 -20.63 14.53 -5.39
C ILE A 339 -19.26 14.27 -6.03
N VAL A 340 -18.30 13.86 -5.22
CA VAL A 340 -16.94 13.58 -5.67
C VAL A 340 -16.81 12.13 -6.16
N PHE A 341 -15.94 11.89 -7.14
CA PHE A 341 -15.71 10.58 -7.73
C PHE A 341 -14.29 10.09 -7.49
N ASN A 342 -14.15 8.78 -7.33
CA ASN A 342 -12.85 8.11 -7.39
C ASN A 342 -12.40 8.00 -8.85
N GLU A 343 -11.11 8.15 -9.09
CA GLU A 343 -10.52 8.05 -10.44
C GLU A 343 -10.77 6.69 -11.11
N ASN A 344 -10.92 5.62 -10.33
CA ASN A 344 -11.01 4.27 -10.85
C ASN A 344 -12.45 3.74 -10.83
N LEU A 345 -13.08 3.73 -9.64
CA LEU A 345 -14.42 3.16 -9.48
C LEU A 345 -15.21 3.90 -8.41
N THR A 346 -16.39 4.36 -8.76
CA THR A 346 -17.38 4.87 -7.81
C THR A 346 -18.65 4.03 -7.92
N CYS A 347 -19.08 3.43 -6.81
CA CYS A 347 -20.32 2.67 -6.73
C CYS A 347 -21.46 3.53 -6.19
N ILE A 348 -22.59 3.58 -6.92
CA ILE A 348 -23.81 4.26 -6.48
C ILE A 348 -24.79 3.20 -5.98
N ILE A 349 -25.03 3.16 -4.67
CA ILE A 349 -25.92 2.18 -4.03
C ILE A 349 -27.14 2.85 -3.42
N GLY A 350 -28.25 2.14 -3.39
CA GLY A 350 -29.51 2.63 -2.81
C GLY A 350 -30.70 1.77 -3.22
N GLY A 351 -31.82 1.92 -2.53
CA GLY A 351 -33.07 1.24 -2.82
C GLY A 351 -33.71 1.62 -4.17
N LYS A 352 -34.84 1.01 -4.49
CA LYS A 352 -35.64 1.40 -5.65
C LYS A 352 -36.14 2.85 -5.49
N SER A 353 -36.11 3.62 -6.57
CA SER A 353 -36.60 5.03 -6.61
C SER A 353 -35.79 6.02 -5.77
N THR A 354 -34.55 5.73 -5.41
CA THR A 354 -33.67 6.66 -4.65
C THR A 354 -32.85 7.62 -5.51
N GLY A 355 -33.14 7.71 -6.82
CA GLY A 355 -32.48 8.67 -7.72
C GLY A 355 -31.22 8.20 -8.43
N LYS A 356 -30.76 6.94 -8.25
CA LYS A 356 -29.53 6.43 -8.88
C LYS A 356 -29.49 6.63 -10.40
N SER A 357 -30.56 6.23 -11.09
CA SER A 357 -30.66 6.38 -12.55
C SER A 357 -30.78 7.85 -12.97
N ILE A 358 -31.46 8.70 -12.16
CA ILE A 358 -31.54 10.13 -12.41
C ILE A 358 -30.17 10.77 -12.34
N LEU A 359 -29.35 10.39 -11.36
CA LEU A 359 -27.96 10.88 -11.22
C LEU A 359 -27.13 10.53 -12.46
N LEU A 360 -27.09 9.22 -12.84
CA LEU A 360 -26.30 8.77 -14.00
C LEU A 360 -26.78 9.40 -15.32
N HIS A 361 -28.08 9.47 -15.54
CA HIS A 361 -28.68 10.10 -16.72
C HIS A 361 -28.23 11.56 -16.84
N ASN A 362 -28.42 12.34 -15.79
CA ASN A 362 -28.12 13.78 -15.85
C ASN A 362 -26.64 14.07 -15.92
N LEU A 363 -25.82 13.23 -15.30
CA LEU A 363 -24.36 13.28 -15.46
C LEU A 363 -23.95 13.01 -16.92
N ALA A 364 -24.47 11.95 -17.51
CA ALA A 364 -24.19 11.60 -18.91
C ALA A 364 -24.70 12.68 -19.86
N ASN A 365 -25.94 13.18 -19.64
CA ASN A 365 -26.54 14.22 -20.47
C ASN A 365 -25.77 15.56 -20.39
N ALA A 366 -25.21 15.90 -19.24
CA ALA A 366 -24.39 17.10 -19.09
C ALA A 366 -23.03 16.99 -19.82
N ILE A 367 -22.50 15.78 -20.01
CA ILE A 367 -21.20 15.55 -20.68
C ILE A 367 -21.39 15.32 -22.18
N ASP A 368 -22.29 14.39 -22.55
CA ASP A 368 -22.53 13.98 -23.95
C ASP A 368 -24.01 13.63 -24.16
N PRO A 369 -24.83 14.63 -24.49
CA PRO A 369 -26.28 14.43 -24.74
C PRO A 369 -26.57 13.41 -25.82
N SER A 370 -25.68 13.25 -26.81
CA SER A 370 -25.88 12.31 -27.93
C SER A 370 -25.91 10.87 -27.47
N GLN A 371 -25.08 10.50 -26.49
CA GLN A 371 -25.07 9.17 -25.88
C GLN A 371 -26.38 8.83 -25.17
N VAL A 372 -26.98 9.82 -24.57
CA VAL A 372 -28.27 9.65 -23.88
C VAL A 372 -29.40 9.49 -24.91
N GLU A 373 -29.45 10.34 -25.95
CA GLU A 373 -30.42 10.25 -27.01
C GLU A 373 -30.39 8.94 -27.80
N GLU A 374 -29.22 8.42 -28.04
CA GLU A 374 -28.99 7.14 -28.76
C GLU A 374 -29.42 5.93 -27.96
N LYS A 375 -29.06 5.91 -26.67
CA LYS A 375 -29.12 4.69 -25.83
C LYS A 375 -30.36 4.59 -24.95
N GLU A 376 -31.05 5.69 -24.68
CA GLU A 376 -32.30 5.65 -23.91
C GLU A 376 -33.50 5.33 -24.77
N ASP A 377 -34.39 4.51 -24.24
CA ASP A 377 -35.66 4.19 -24.89
C ASP A 377 -36.68 5.34 -24.68
N LYS A 378 -37.05 5.99 -25.76
CA LYS A 378 -38.04 7.09 -25.76
C LYS A 378 -39.41 6.67 -25.23
N SER A 379 -39.70 5.36 -25.21
CA SER A 379 -40.99 4.82 -24.72
C SER A 379 -41.03 4.62 -23.20
N SER A 380 -39.88 4.59 -22.55
CA SER A 380 -39.73 4.35 -21.09
C SER A 380 -39.49 5.64 -20.29
N SER A 381 -39.80 6.79 -20.80
CA SER A 381 -39.43 8.13 -20.30
C SER A 381 -39.97 8.44 -18.90
N THR A 382 -39.34 7.95 -17.88
CA THR A 382 -39.53 8.40 -16.50
C THR A 382 -38.31 9.07 -15.93
N THR A 383 -37.26 9.31 -16.74
CA THR A 383 -36.04 9.93 -16.25
C THR A 383 -36.22 11.44 -16.16
N ARG A 384 -36.09 11.97 -14.94
CA ARG A 384 -36.20 13.39 -14.67
C ARG A 384 -34.97 14.12 -15.14
N ASN A 385 -35.10 15.12 -15.99
CA ASN A 385 -34.06 16.04 -16.38
C ASN A 385 -33.85 17.13 -15.32
N ILE A 386 -32.60 17.42 -14.99
CA ILE A 386 -32.18 18.50 -14.11
C ILE A 386 -31.48 19.56 -14.97
N GLU A 387 -31.93 20.79 -14.90
CA GLU A 387 -31.42 21.86 -15.78
C GLU A 387 -30.03 22.36 -15.40
N ASN A 388 -29.71 22.36 -14.10
CA ASN A 388 -28.47 22.94 -13.59
C ASN A 388 -27.56 21.82 -13.04
N VAL A 389 -26.79 21.24 -13.93
CA VAL A 389 -25.76 20.21 -13.60
C VAL A 389 -24.42 20.76 -14.02
N THR A 390 -23.49 20.84 -13.08
CA THR A 390 -22.09 21.24 -13.35
C THR A 390 -21.17 20.06 -13.15
N VAL A 391 -20.44 19.68 -14.19
CA VAL A 391 -19.40 18.63 -14.14
C VAL A 391 -18.04 19.29 -14.11
N THR A 392 -17.26 18.97 -13.09
CA THR A 392 -15.86 19.44 -12.96
C THR A 392 -14.92 18.28 -13.24
N TRP A 393 -14.01 18.48 -14.17
CA TRP A 393 -12.95 17.51 -14.50
C TRP A 393 -11.71 17.76 -13.64
N LYS A 394 -10.87 16.75 -13.48
CA LYS A 394 -9.66 16.85 -12.64
C LYS A 394 -8.67 17.90 -13.15
N ASP A 395 -8.63 18.17 -14.46
CA ASP A 395 -7.84 19.26 -15.07
C ASP A 395 -8.41 20.68 -14.81
N GLY A 396 -9.42 20.79 -13.95
CA GLY A 396 -10.06 22.04 -13.55
C GLY A 396 -11.08 22.60 -14.55
N LYS A 397 -11.29 21.93 -15.70
CA LYS A 397 -12.30 22.36 -16.68
C LYS A 397 -13.70 21.99 -16.21
N LYS A 398 -14.69 22.80 -16.64
CA LYS A 398 -16.10 22.62 -16.29
C LYS A 398 -16.97 22.58 -17.53
N ASP A 399 -18.00 21.76 -17.47
CA ASP A 399 -19.09 21.68 -18.46
C ASP A 399 -18.57 21.50 -19.91
N GLU A 400 -17.44 20.81 -20.08
CA GLU A 400 -16.92 20.46 -21.39
C GLU A 400 -17.47 19.12 -21.87
N THR A 401 -17.89 19.08 -23.14
CA THR A 401 -18.24 17.83 -23.82
C THR A 401 -16.99 16.99 -24.02
N ARG A 402 -16.98 15.80 -23.41
CA ARG A 402 -15.89 14.83 -23.54
C ARG A 402 -16.44 13.44 -23.86
N LYS A 403 -15.64 12.61 -24.47
CA LYS A 403 -16.08 11.27 -24.82
C LYS A 403 -16.32 10.43 -23.55
N ILE A 404 -17.52 9.88 -23.45
CA ILE A 404 -17.92 8.93 -22.40
C ILE A 404 -18.53 7.69 -23.04
N VAL A 405 -18.71 6.63 -22.24
CA VAL A 405 -19.54 5.48 -22.58
C VAL A 405 -20.68 5.40 -21.57
N TYR A 406 -21.89 5.78 -22.00
CA TYR A 406 -23.10 5.70 -21.17
C TYR A 406 -23.86 4.41 -21.44
N VAL A 407 -24.15 3.63 -20.39
CA VAL A 407 -24.86 2.36 -20.50
C VAL A 407 -26.04 2.33 -19.53
N PRO A 408 -27.25 2.78 -19.95
CA PRO A 408 -28.43 2.71 -19.10
C PRO A 408 -28.96 1.26 -18.97
N GLN A 409 -29.66 0.98 -17.86
CA GLN A 409 -30.19 -0.36 -17.57
C GLN A 409 -31.10 -0.89 -18.68
N THR A 410 -31.93 -0.07 -19.26
CA THR A 410 -32.87 -0.43 -20.35
C THR A 410 -32.10 -0.86 -21.62
N TYR A 411 -30.96 -0.26 -21.87
CA TYR A 411 -30.10 -0.60 -22.99
C TYR A 411 -29.49 -2.01 -22.83
N LEU A 412 -29.00 -2.35 -21.64
CA LEU A 412 -28.51 -3.71 -21.34
C LEU A 412 -29.58 -4.78 -21.57
N ASN A 413 -30.83 -4.52 -21.21
CA ASN A 413 -31.92 -5.47 -21.45
C ASN A 413 -32.17 -5.69 -22.96
N ARG A 414 -32.08 -4.65 -23.78
CA ARG A 414 -32.20 -4.77 -25.25
C ARG A 414 -31.05 -5.56 -25.87
N LEU A 415 -29.84 -5.38 -25.33
CA LEU A 415 -28.65 -6.08 -25.80
C LEU A 415 -28.75 -7.59 -25.59
N SER A 416 -29.36 -8.03 -24.48
CA SER A 416 -29.52 -9.45 -24.16
C SER A 416 -30.53 -10.17 -25.07
N ASP A 417 -31.43 -9.43 -25.72
CA ASP A 417 -32.48 -9.98 -26.59
C ASP A 417 -32.07 -10.05 -28.07
N ALA A 418 -30.93 -9.50 -28.45
CA ALA A 418 -30.43 -9.47 -29.82
C ALA A 418 -29.86 -10.85 -30.26
N LYS A 419 -30.36 -11.37 -31.38
CA LYS A 419 -29.97 -12.68 -31.95
C LYS A 419 -28.83 -12.62 -32.97
N GLU A 420 -28.05 -11.53 -33.01
CA GLU A 420 -26.98 -11.36 -33.99
C GLU A 420 -25.62 -11.89 -33.49
N SER A 421 -24.77 -12.29 -34.43
CA SER A 421 -23.49 -13.00 -34.19
C SER A 421 -22.39 -12.14 -33.53
N THR A 422 -22.53 -10.83 -33.49
CA THR A 422 -21.75 -9.89 -32.65
C THR A 422 -22.76 -9.12 -31.82
N THR A 423 -22.79 -9.36 -30.54
CA THR A 423 -23.70 -8.64 -29.67
C THR A 423 -23.25 -7.20 -29.54
N GLU A 424 -24.20 -6.30 -29.37
CA GLU A 424 -23.91 -4.89 -29.09
C GLU A 424 -23.10 -4.75 -27.77
N ILE A 425 -23.16 -5.80 -26.90
CA ILE A 425 -22.29 -5.94 -25.72
C ILE A 425 -20.83 -6.07 -26.15
N ASP A 426 -20.53 -6.86 -27.17
CA ASP A 426 -19.17 -7.00 -27.68
C ASP A 426 -18.63 -5.66 -28.20
N ARG A 427 -19.46 -4.86 -28.85
CA ARG A 427 -19.10 -3.50 -29.29
C ARG A 427 -18.82 -2.55 -28.12
N ILE A 428 -19.60 -2.61 -27.05
CA ILE A 428 -19.36 -1.81 -25.84
C ILE A 428 -18.03 -2.25 -25.17
N ILE A 429 -17.82 -3.56 -25.06
CA ILE A 429 -16.56 -4.11 -24.52
C ILE A 429 -15.38 -3.64 -25.39
N GLU A 430 -15.51 -3.75 -26.70
CA GLU A 430 -14.51 -3.27 -27.66
C GLU A 430 -14.26 -1.75 -27.51
N GLU A 431 -15.30 -0.94 -27.42
CA GLU A 431 -15.17 0.50 -27.23
C GLU A 431 -14.41 0.84 -25.92
N ILE A 432 -14.68 0.10 -24.84
CA ILE A 432 -14.02 0.31 -23.55
C ILE A 432 -12.55 -0.18 -23.62
N VAL A 433 -12.33 -1.36 -24.16
CA VAL A 433 -10.99 -1.97 -24.28
C VAL A 433 -10.10 -1.15 -25.24
N TRP A 434 -10.67 -0.59 -26.30
CA TRP A 434 -9.94 0.22 -27.28
C TRP A 434 -9.71 1.69 -26.84
N LEU A 435 -10.19 2.09 -25.66
CA LEU A 435 -9.71 3.32 -25.02
C LEU A 435 -8.23 3.24 -24.65
N ASP A 436 -7.73 2.03 -24.41
CA ASP A 436 -6.29 1.75 -24.28
C ASP A 436 -5.68 1.53 -25.68
N SER A 437 -4.86 2.49 -26.11
CA SER A 437 -4.21 2.46 -27.42
C SER A 437 -3.29 1.26 -27.62
N ASP A 438 -2.59 0.82 -26.56
CA ASP A 438 -1.66 -0.30 -26.60
C ASP A 438 -2.40 -1.63 -26.78
N VAL A 439 -3.56 -1.78 -26.11
CA VAL A 439 -4.42 -2.97 -26.26
C VAL A 439 -5.00 -3.01 -27.65
N LYS A 440 -5.45 -1.87 -28.17
CA LYS A 440 -5.98 -1.77 -29.55
C LYS A 440 -4.93 -2.13 -30.59
N GLU A 441 -3.70 -1.65 -30.43
CA GLU A 441 -2.59 -1.95 -31.33
C GLU A 441 -2.22 -3.44 -31.31
N LYS A 442 -2.09 -4.04 -30.11
CA LYS A 442 -1.83 -5.47 -29.95
C LYS A 442 -2.92 -6.33 -30.54
N HIS A 443 -4.20 -5.97 -30.36
CA HIS A 443 -5.33 -6.66 -30.96
C HIS A 443 -5.27 -6.60 -32.49
N ASN A 444 -5.01 -5.44 -33.08
CA ASN A 444 -4.89 -5.27 -34.50
C ASN A 444 -3.72 -6.09 -35.11
N LEU A 445 -2.58 -6.12 -34.39
CA LEU A 445 -1.44 -6.96 -34.80
C LEU A 445 -1.79 -8.46 -34.75
N MET A 446 -2.53 -8.88 -33.73
CA MET A 446 -2.99 -10.26 -33.62
C MET A 446 -3.96 -10.63 -34.76
N LEU A 447 -4.91 -9.77 -35.09
CA LEU A 447 -5.83 -9.98 -36.21
C LEU A 447 -5.09 -10.08 -37.55
N GLN A 448 -4.12 -9.20 -37.78
CA GLN A 448 -3.29 -9.25 -38.99
C GLN A 448 -2.50 -10.56 -39.09
N SER A 449 -1.93 -11.03 -37.97
CA SER A 449 -1.22 -12.31 -37.94
C SER A 449 -2.15 -13.49 -38.21
N CYS A 450 -3.37 -13.51 -37.63
CA CYS A 450 -4.36 -14.53 -37.89
C CYS A 450 -4.82 -14.55 -39.37
N LEU A 451 -5.03 -13.40 -39.98
CA LEU A 451 -5.40 -13.30 -41.40
C LEU A 451 -4.30 -13.79 -42.30
N LEU A 452 -3.03 -13.59 -41.98
CA LEU A 452 -1.90 -14.15 -42.72
C LEU A 452 -1.83 -15.67 -42.68
N TYR A 453 -2.24 -16.29 -41.54
CA TYR A 453 -2.30 -17.76 -41.40
C TYR A 453 -3.53 -18.39 -42.03
N THR A 454 -4.63 -17.66 -42.21
CA THR A 454 -5.90 -18.18 -42.76
C THR A 454 -6.06 -17.85 -44.23
N SER A 455 -5.18 -17.07 -44.86
CA SER A 455 -5.17 -16.86 -46.31
C SER A 455 -4.72 -18.16 -47.01
N PRO A 456 -5.50 -18.69 -47.97
CA PRO A 456 -5.09 -19.88 -48.71
C PRO A 456 -3.72 -19.65 -49.35
N SER A 457 -2.81 -20.60 -49.17
CA SER A 457 -1.52 -20.56 -49.81
C SER A 457 -1.72 -20.54 -51.34
N PRO A 458 -0.95 -19.77 -52.13
CA PRO A 458 -1.01 -19.84 -53.59
C PRO A 458 -0.72 -21.23 -54.17
N ARG A 459 -0.35 -22.19 -53.33
CA ARG A 459 -0.11 -23.60 -53.73
C ARG A 459 -1.34 -24.48 -53.70
N ASP A 460 -2.48 -24.04 -53.19
CA ASP A 460 -3.73 -24.82 -53.09
C ASP A 460 -4.69 -24.52 -54.29
N ALA A 461 -4.22 -23.78 -55.30
CA ALA A 461 -4.96 -23.49 -56.52
C ALA A 461 -4.42 -24.29 -57.72
N HIS A 462 -4.35 -25.62 -57.60
CA HIS A 462 -4.17 -26.53 -58.76
C HIS A 462 -5.00 -27.79 -58.59
#